data_063360f07f264654cb59ae50c32cfa8a
#
_entry.id   063360f07f264654cb59ae50c32cfa8a
#
_cell.length_a   1.000
_cell.length_b   1.000
_cell.length_c   1.000
_cell.angle_alpha   90.00
_cell.angle_beta   90.00
_cell.angle_gamma   90.00
#
_symmetry.space_group_name_H-M   'P 1'
#
loop_
_entity.id
_entity.type
_entity.pdbx_description
1 polymer ?
#
loop_
_entity_poly.entity_id
_entity_poly.type
_entity_poly.pdbx_seq_one_letter_code
_entity_poly.pdbx_strand_id
1 'polypeptide(L)'
;WSREQRLALVNAIVETGVRVPSMCLSAHRRFPLGSEDDAVRAQGLEIMRKAIQFAQDVGIRVIQLAGYDVYYQEANNETRRRFRDGLKESVEMASRAQVTLAMEIMDYPLMNSISKALGYAHYLNNPWFQLYPDIGNLSAWDNDVQMELQAGIGHIVAVHVKDTKPGVFKNVPFGEGVVDFERCFE
;
A
#
# COMPACT_ATOMS: atom_id res chain seq x y z
N TRP A 1 -10.99 -16.17 -5.07
CA TRP A 1 -12.28 -15.80 -5.64
C TRP A 1 -12.49 -16.51 -6.96
N SER A 2 -13.61 -17.28 -7.09
CA SER A 2 -13.99 -17.89 -8.35
C SER A 2 -14.48 -16.84 -9.36
N ARG A 3 -14.63 -17.24 -10.63
CA ARG A 3 -15.20 -16.35 -11.66
C ARG A 3 -16.62 -15.89 -11.28
N GLU A 4 -17.44 -16.80 -10.74
CA GLU A 4 -18.81 -16.51 -10.30
C GLU A 4 -18.84 -15.47 -9.17
N GLN A 5 -17.96 -15.60 -8.18
CA GLN A 5 -17.84 -14.62 -7.09
C GLN A 5 -17.43 -13.24 -7.59
N ARG A 6 -16.51 -13.14 -8.56
CA ARG A 6 -16.12 -11.87 -9.17
C ARG A 6 -17.28 -11.25 -9.94
N LEU A 7 -18.01 -12.06 -10.72
CA LEU A 7 -19.19 -11.63 -11.46
C LEU A 7 -20.29 -11.12 -10.50
N ALA A 8 -20.54 -11.83 -9.41
CA ALA A 8 -21.50 -11.40 -8.39
C ALA A 8 -21.14 -10.06 -7.78
N LEU A 9 -19.84 -9.80 -7.52
CA LEU A 9 -19.37 -8.50 -7.05
C LEU A 9 -19.58 -7.40 -8.10
N VAL A 10 -19.25 -7.67 -9.37
CA VAL A 10 -19.47 -6.72 -10.48
C VAL A 10 -20.96 -6.38 -10.61
N ASN A 11 -21.85 -7.37 -10.53
CA ASN A 11 -23.29 -7.16 -10.59
C ASN A 11 -23.76 -6.29 -9.40
N ALA A 12 -23.28 -6.59 -8.19
CA ALA A 12 -23.61 -5.78 -7.01
C ALA A 12 -23.14 -4.31 -7.15
N ILE A 13 -21.95 -4.08 -7.74
CA ILE A 13 -21.45 -2.73 -8.05
C ILE A 13 -22.39 -2.01 -9.03
N VAL A 14 -22.85 -2.71 -10.08
CA VAL A 14 -23.76 -2.14 -11.08
C VAL A 14 -25.14 -1.86 -10.49
N GLU A 15 -25.70 -2.80 -9.74
CA GLU A 15 -27.04 -2.70 -9.14
C GLU A 15 -27.12 -1.60 -8.06
N THR A 16 -26.08 -1.46 -7.25
CA THR A 16 -26.06 -0.49 -6.15
C THR A 16 -25.50 0.88 -6.53
N GLY A 17 -24.76 0.97 -7.64
CA GLY A 17 -23.99 2.15 -8.02
C GLY A 17 -22.76 2.43 -7.13
N VAL A 18 -22.47 1.55 -6.15
CA VAL A 18 -21.31 1.66 -5.24
C VAL A 18 -20.07 1.12 -5.93
N ARG A 19 -19.08 1.98 -6.14
CA ARG A 19 -17.80 1.58 -6.75
C ARG A 19 -16.84 1.00 -5.73
N VAL A 20 -15.99 0.09 -6.18
CA VAL A 20 -14.86 -0.44 -5.41
C VAL A 20 -13.55 0.07 -6.04
N PRO A 21 -13.06 1.26 -5.67
CA PRO A 21 -11.93 1.90 -6.36
C PRO A 21 -10.59 1.30 -5.99
N SER A 22 -10.46 0.72 -4.79
CA SER A 22 -9.20 0.18 -4.28
C SER A 22 -9.39 -1.11 -3.50
N MET A 23 -8.29 -1.85 -3.32
CA MET A 23 -8.21 -3.02 -2.45
C MET A 23 -6.89 -3.03 -1.69
N CYS A 24 -6.89 -3.57 -0.47
CA CYS A 24 -5.69 -3.77 0.33
C CYS A 24 -5.15 -5.20 0.15
N LEU A 25 -3.86 -5.32 -0.17
CA LEU A 25 -3.19 -6.61 -0.35
C LEU A 25 -2.52 -7.09 0.95
N SER A 26 -3.33 -7.41 1.96
CA SER A 26 -2.85 -7.79 3.30
C SER A 26 -2.15 -9.15 3.35
N ALA A 27 -2.31 -10.01 2.33
CA ALA A 27 -1.69 -11.33 2.28
C ALA A 27 -0.14 -11.28 2.23
N HIS A 28 0.45 -10.17 1.80
CA HIS A 28 1.90 -9.94 1.84
C HIS A 28 2.50 -9.89 3.25
N ARG A 29 1.69 -9.80 4.31
CA ARG A 29 2.18 -10.00 5.68
C ARG A 29 2.67 -11.43 5.92
N ARG A 30 1.99 -12.42 5.32
CA ARG A 30 2.35 -13.84 5.43
C ARG A 30 3.33 -14.28 4.34
N PHE A 31 3.23 -13.68 3.17
CA PHE A 31 4.03 -14.01 1.99
C PHE A 31 4.73 -12.75 1.47
N PRO A 32 5.66 -12.18 2.26
CA PRO A 32 6.31 -10.93 1.92
C PRO A 32 7.27 -11.09 0.74
N LEU A 33 7.35 -10.07 -0.10
CA LEU A 33 8.25 -10.04 -1.26
C LEU A 33 9.72 -10.03 -0.86
N GLY A 34 10.03 -9.63 0.38
CA GLY A 34 11.38 -9.60 0.92
C GLY A 34 11.83 -10.90 1.62
N SER A 35 10.98 -11.94 1.69
CA SER A 35 11.34 -13.18 2.37
C SER A 35 12.63 -13.79 1.85
N GLU A 36 13.47 -14.30 2.75
CA GLU A 36 14.66 -15.09 2.39
C GLU A 36 14.29 -16.52 1.97
N ASP A 37 13.08 -16.99 2.30
CA ASP A 37 12.53 -18.23 1.78
C ASP A 37 11.97 -17.97 0.36
N ASP A 38 12.60 -18.61 -0.63
CA ASP A 38 12.23 -18.44 -2.04
C ASP A 38 10.82 -18.97 -2.35
N ALA A 39 10.33 -19.97 -1.64
CA ALA A 39 8.96 -20.47 -1.81
C ALA A 39 7.93 -19.47 -1.29
N VAL A 40 8.19 -18.85 -0.15
CA VAL A 40 7.35 -17.77 0.40
C VAL A 40 7.33 -16.57 -0.53
N ARG A 41 8.49 -16.17 -1.06
CA ARG A 41 8.62 -15.07 -2.01
C ARG A 41 7.88 -15.36 -3.32
N ALA A 42 8.04 -16.54 -3.89
CA ALA A 42 7.32 -16.97 -5.09
C ALA A 42 5.80 -16.95 -4.87
N GLN A 43 5.33 -17.39 -3.71
CA GLN A 43 3.92 -17.31 -3.33
C GLN A 43 3.45 -15.85 -3.22
N GLY A 44 4.29 -14.94 -2.71
CA GLY A 44 4.01 -13.50 -2.67
C GLY A 44 3.80 -12.90 -4.06
N LEU A 45 4.66 -13.24 -5.02
CA LEU A 45 4.52 -12.81 -6.41
C LEU A 45 3.27 -13.40 -7.09
N GLU A 46 2.94 -14.66 -6.81
CA GLU A 46 1.72 -15.29 -7.32
C GLU A 46 0.45 -14.64 -6.74
N ILE A 47 0.49 -14.23 -5.46
CA ILE A 47 -0.58 -13.45 -4.82
C ILE A 47 -0.74 -12.10 -5.52
N MET A 48 0.37 -11.41 -5.82
CA MET A 48 0.35 -10.15 -6.56
C MET A 48 -0.29 -10.34 -7.94
N ARG A 49 0.13 -11.34 -8.70
CA ARG A 49 -0.43 -11.65 -10.02
C ARG A 49 -1.94 -11.87 -9.95
N LYS A 50 -2.41 -12.64 -8.96
CA LYS A 50 -3.85 -12.89 -8.74
C LYS A 50 -4.61 -11.63 -8.31
N ALA A 51 -3.98 -10.76 -7.50
CA ALA A 51 -4.58 -9.50 -7.08
C ALA A 51 -4.76 -8.54 -8.27
N ILE A 52 -3.75 -8.44 -9.15
CA ILE A 52 -3.82 -7.65 -10.39
C ILE A 52 -4.95 -8.17 -11.30
N GLN A 53 -5.02 -9.49 -11.51
CA GLN A 53 -6.10 -10.10 -12.30
C GLN A 53 -7.48 -9.84 -11.68
N PHE A 54 -7.60 -9.96 -10.35
CA PHE A 54 -8.83 -9.65 -9.65
C PHE A 54 -9.23 -8.18 -9.81
N ALA A 55 -8.26 -7.27 -9.72
CA ALA A 55 -8.48 -5.84 -9.90
C ALA A 55 -9.03 -5.53 -11.31
N GLN A 56 -8.46 -6.14 -12.35
CA GLN A 56 -8.95 -6.01 -13.73
C GLN A 56 -10.39 -6.55 -13.88
N ASP A 57 -10.67 -7.74 -13.33
CA ASP A 57 -11.97 -8.39 -13.47
C ASP A 57 -13.11 -7.63 -12.80
N VAL A 58 -12.81 -6.88 -11.71
CA VAL A 58 -13.79 -6.16 -10.88
C VAL A 58 -13.83 -4.66 -11.19
N GLY A 59 -12.81 -4.14 -11.89
CA GLY A 59 -12.69 -2.72 -12.18
C GLY A 59 -12.04 -1.90 -11.06
N ILE A 60 -11.26 -2.55 -10.19
CA ILE A 60 -10.43 -1.91 -9.16
C ILE A 60 -9.23 -1.25 -9.83
N ARG A 61 -8.95 0.01 -9.47
CA ARG A 61 -7.87 0.78 -10.08
C ARG A 61 -6.59 0.83 -9.25
N VAL A 62 -6.72 0.71 -7.92
CA VAL A 62 -5.61 0.86 -6.98
C VAL A 62 -5.51 -0.38 -6.09
N ILE A 63 -4.33 -0.99 -6.06
CA ILE A 63 -3.98 -2.01 -5.07
C ILE A 63 -3.06 -1.35 -4.03
N GLN A 64 -3.55 -1.21 -2.80
CA GLN A 64 -2.79 -0.72 -1.68
C GLN A 64 -1.82 -1.81 -1.21
N LEU A 65 -0.55 -1.48 -1.14
CA LEU A 65 0.53 -2.34 -0.67
C LEU A 65 0.96 -1.90 0.73
N ALA A 66 1.11 -2.85 1.64
CA ALA A 66 1.74 -2.59 2.92
C ALA A 66 3.27 -2.49 2.75
N GLY A 67 3.87 -1.43 3.30
CA GLY A 67 5.29 -1.11 3.17
C GLY A 67 6.21 -1.93 4.08
N TYR A 68 6.08 -3.26 4.05
CA TYR A 68 6.94 -4.20 4.78
C TYR A 68 7.82 -4.97 3.80
N ASP A 69 9.12 -5.05 4.07
CA ASP A 69 9.99 -6.03 3.38
C ASP A 69 9.70 -7.45 3.90
N VAL A 70 9.60 -7.60 5.22
CA VAL A 70 9.10 -8.78 5.94
C VAL A 70 8.23 -8.31 7.10
N TYR A 71 7.35 -9.16 7.65
CA TYR A 71 6.45 -8.77 8.74
C TYR A 71 6.65 -9.58 10.01
N TYR A 72 6.80 -10.89 9.92
CA TYR A 72 6.98 -11.78 11.06
C TYR A 72 8.43 -12.29 11.22
N GLN A 73 9.37 -11.65 10.53
CA GLN A 73 10.79 -12.00 10.52
C GLN A 73 11.61 -10.74 10.79
N GLU A 74 12.87 -10.91 11.18
CA GLU A 74 13.79 -9.79 11.29
C GLU A 74 14.19 -9.26 9.91
N ALA A 75 14.10 -7.95 9.74
CA ALA A 75 14.51 -7.28 8.53
C ALA A 75 16.03 -7.09 8.48
N ASN A 76 16.61 -7.29 7.30
CA ASN A 76 18.04 -7.09 7.05
C ASN A 76 18.28 -6.52 5.64
N ASN A 77 19.52 -6.38 5.22
CA ASN A 77 19.84 -5.83 3.90
C ASN A 77 19.38 -6.74 2.76
N GLU A 78 19.38 -8.06 2.97
CA GLU A 78 18.93 -9.03 1.97
C GLU A 78 17.40 -8.99 1.81
N THR A 79 16.64 -8.91 2.91
CA THR A 79 15.18 -8.79 2.85
C THR A 79 14.76 -7.51 2.13
N ARG A 80 15.45 -6.40 2.37
CA ARG A 80 15.21 -5.12 1.67
C ARG A 80 15.56 -5.17 0.19
N ARG A 81 16.66 -5.86 -0.16
CA ARG A 81 17.04 -6.07 -1.57
C ARG A 81 15.98 -6.90 -2.29
N ARG A 82 15.59 -8.04 -1.71
CA ARG A 82 14.55 -8.94 -2.26
C ARG A 82 13.21 -8.23 -2.40
N PHE A 83 12.83 -7.42 -1.41
CA PHE A 83 11.63 -6.60 -1.49
C PHE A 83 11.64 -5.65 -2.69
N ARG A 84 12.75 -4.93 -2.90
CA ARG A 84 12.89 -4.03 -4.06
C ARG A 84 12.78 -4.77 -5.39
N ASP A 85 13.42 -5.95 -5.50
CA ASP A 85 13.38 -6.78 -6.70
C ASP A 85 11.95 -7.29 -6.96
N GLY A 86 11.28 -7.81 -5.92
CA GLY A 86 9.89 -8.26 -6.00
C GLY A 86 8.90 -7.13 -6.30
N LEU A 87 9.16 -5.94 -5.76
CA LEU A 87 8.35 -4.76 -6.04
C LEU A 87 8.49 -4.32 -7.51
N LYS A 88 9.71 -4.33 -8.05
CA LYS A 88 9.97 -4.03 -9.47
C LYS A 88 9.21 -4.98 -10.38
N GLU A 89 9.29 -6.29 -10.14
CA GLU A 89 8.54 -7.31 -10.88
C GLU A 89 7.02 -7.08 -10.77
N SER A 90 6.54 -6.77 -9.57
CA SER A 90 5.13 -6.47 -9.30
C SER A 90 4.63 -5.27 -10.10
N VAL A 91 5.42 -4.19 -10.15
CA VAL A 91 5.08 -2.96 -10.89
C VAL A 91 5.09 -3.20 -12.40
N GLU A 92 6.00 -4.03 -12.91
CA GLU A 92 5.99 -4.42 -14.33
C GLU A 92 4.72 -5.20 -14.69
N MET A 93 4.26 -6.12 -13.83
CA MET A 93 2.99 -6.83 -14.04
C MET A 93 1.80 -5.86 -13.99
N ALA A 94 1.75 -4.97 -13.01
CA ALA A 94 0.67 -4.03 -12.81
C ALA A 94 0.57 -2.99 -13.95
N SER A 95 1.70 -2.51 -14.47
CA SER A 95 1.74 -1.56 -15.58
C SER A 95 1.14 -2.15 -16.87
N ARG A 96 1.43 -3.40 -17.16
CA ARG A 96 0.83 -4.11 -18.32
C ARG A 96 -0.67 -4.29 -18.17
N ALA A 97 -1.14 -4.41 -16.94
CA ALA A 97 -2.55 -4.56 -16.58
C ALA A 97 -3.29 -3.23 -16.38
N GLN A 98 -2.58 -2.10 -16.43
CA GLN A 98 -3.09 -0.75 -16.15
C GLN A 98 -3.74 -0.63 -14.75
N VAL A 99 -3.12 -1.28 -13.75
CA VAL A 99 -3.49 -1.24 -12.34
C VAL A 99 -2.41 -0.51 -11.56
N THR A 100 -2.79 0.48 -10.76
CA THR A 100 -1.85 1.21 -9.92
C THR A 100 -1.54 0.41 -8.65
N LEU A 101 -0.26 0.22 -8.36
CA LEU A 101 0.21 -0.22 -7.04
C LEU A 101 0.51 1.01 -6.19
N ALA A 102 -0.08 1.12 -5.01
CA ALA A 102 0.09 2.27 -4.15
C ALA A 102 0.65 1.87 -2.78
N MET A 103 1.81 2.42 -2.44
CA MET A 103 2.53 2.09 -1.20
C MET A 103 1.94 2.85 -0.02
N GLU A 104 1.45 2.11 0.97
CA GLU A 104 1.00 2.69 2.23
C GLU A 104 2.18 3.10 3.12
N ILE A 105 2.07 4.26 3.76
CA ILE A 105 2.96 4.66 4.84
C ILE A 105 2.54 3.91 6.11
N MET A 106 3.49 3.19 6.72
CA MET A 106 3.21 2.14 7.69
C MET A 106 3.69 2.46 9.11
N ASP A 107 3.20 1.67 10.06
CA ASP A 107 3.70 1.54 11.43
C ASP A 107 5.05 0.79 11.48
N TYR A 108 5.91 0.96 10.47
CA TYR A 108 7.13 0.18 10.26
C TYR A 108 8.28 1.04 9.72
N PRO A 109 9.50 0.97 10.27
CA PRO A 109 10.58 1.92 9.97
C PRO A 109 10.99 2.01 8.50
N LEU A 110 10.82 0.92 7.71
CA LEU A 110 11.17 0.92 6.29
C LEU A 110 10.33 1.93 5.50
N MET A 111 9.05 2.08 5.87
CA MET A 111 8.08 2.88 5.12
C MET A 111 7.27 3.80 6.04
N ASN A 112 7.95 4.53 6.92
CA ASN A 112 7.32 5.40 7.91
C ASN A 112 7.23 6.88 7.50
N SER A 113 7.57 7.20 6.25
CA SER A 113 7.44 8.56 5.71
C SER A 113 7.18 8.56 4.20
N ILE A 114 6.55 9.60 3.69
CA ILE A 114 6.34 9.81 2.25
C ILE A 114 7.68 9.95 1.55
N SER A 115 8.64 10.64 2.15
CA SER A 115 9.99 10.81 1.61
C SER A 115 10.69 9.47 1.33
N LYS A 116 10.52 8.48 2.20
CA LYS A 116 11.03 7.11 1.95
C LYS A 116 10.30 6.41 0.81
N ALA A 117 8.98 6.54 0.75
CA ALA A 117 8.18 5.95 -0.32
C ALA A 117 8.49 6.58 -1.68
N LEU A 118 8.75 7.90 -1.74
CA LEU A 118 9.24 8.59 -2.94
C LEU A 118 10.59 8.03 -3.43
N GLY A 119 11.47 7.64 -2.50
CA GLY A 119 12.72 6.94 -2.88
C GLY A 119 12.45 5.66 -3.69
N TYR A 120 11.41 4.90 -3.33
CA TYR A 120 10.98 3.74 -4.12
C TYR A 120 10.33 4.15 -5.45
N ALA A 121 9.50 5.19 -5.48
CA ALA A 121 8.87 5.69 -6.70
C ALA A 121 9.93 6.15 -7.73
N HIS A 122 10.95 6.88 -7.28
CA HIS A 122 12.06 7.30 -8.13
C HIS A 122 12.91 6.12 -8.61
N TYR A 123 13.19 5.14 -7.73
CA TYR A 123 13.94 3.94 -8.08
C TYR A 123 13.22 3.11 -9.14
N LEU A 124 11.90 2.93 -9.01
CA LEU A 124 11.08 2.15 -9.93
C LEU A 124 10.82 2.89 -11.24
N ASN A 125 10.79 4.23 -11.20
CA ASN A 125 10.57 5.12 -12.34
C ASN A 125 9.42 4.64 -13.25
N ASN A 126 8.29 4.32 -12.63
CA ASN A 126 7.13 3.76 -13.32
C ASN A 126 5.85 4.43 -12.80
N PRO A 127 5.01 5.05 -13.65
CA PRO A 127 3.82 5.78 -13.23
C PRO A 127 2.72 4.90 -12.61
N TRP A 128 2.83 3.58 -12.74
CA TRP A 128 1.91 2.63 -12.10
C TRP A 128 2.29 2.27 -10.67
N PHE A 129 3.37 2.86 -10.14
CA PHE A 129 3.70 2.83 -8.72
C PHE A 129 3.49 4.21 -8.12
N GLN A 130 2.62 4.31 -7.12
CA GLN A 130 2.21 5.55 -6.48
C GLN A 130 2.16 5.40 -4.96
N LEU A 131 1.72 6.44 -4.25
CA LEU A 131 1.72 6.51 -2.79
C LEU A 131 0.29 6.50 -2.24
N TYR A 132 0.14 5.88 -1.08
CA TYR A 132 -1.08 5.81 -0.30
C TYR A 132 -0.77 6.21 1.15
N PRO A 133 -0.57 7.51 1.46
CA PRO A 133 -0.22 7.92 2.82
C PRO A 133 -1.30 7.56 3.83
N ASP A 134 -0.88 7.08 5.00
CA ASP A 134 -1.68 7.00 6.22
C ASP A 134 -1.26 8.16 7.12
N ILE A 135 -2.11 9.18 7.26
CA ILE A 135 -1.80 10.40 8.02
C ILE A 135 -1.66 10.12 9.52
N GLY A 136 -2.35 9.11 10.03
CA GLY A 136 -2.17 8.68 11.42
C GLY A 136 -0.80 8.04 11.63
N ASN A 137 -0.35 7.16 10.73
CA ASN A 137 0.99 6.60 10.82
C ASN A 137 2.07 7.69 10.73
N LEU A 138 1.93 8.66 9.82
CA LEU A 138 2.85 9.80 9.73
C LEU A 138 2.94 10.55 11.06
N SER A 139 1.78 10.90 11.65
CA SER A 139 1.70 11.62 12.93
C SER A 139 2.28 10.82 14.10
N ALA A 140 2.02 9.51 14.16
CA ALA A 140 2.54 8.66 15.23
C ALA A 140 4.07 8.49 15.20
N TRP A 141 4.69 8.70 14.04
CA TRP A 141 6.16 8.73 13.84
C TRP A 141 6.76 10.13 14.03
N ASP A 142 5.97 11.11 14.48
CA ASP A 142 6.41 12.51 14.67
C ASP A 142 6.95 13.17 13.39
N ASN A 143 6.41 12.78 12.22
CA ASN A 143 6.71 13.48 10.98
C ASN A 143 5.98 14.84 10.93
N ASP A 144 6.54 15.82 10.24
CA ASP A 144 5.77 16.97 9.78
C ASP A 144 4.85 16.53 8.64
N VAL A 145 3.60 16.24 8.99
CA VAL A 145 2.64 15.64 8.05
C VAL A 145 2.37 16.54 6.85
N GLN A 146 2.28 17.85 7.06
CA GLN A 146 2.07 18.80 5.97
C GLN A 146 3.24 18.82 4.99
N MET A 147 4.47 18.90 5.49
CA MET A 147 5.68 18.82 4.63
C MET A 147 5.77 17.49 3.87
N GLU A 148 5.46 16.38 4.54
CA GLU A 148 5.44 15.05 3.91
C GLU A 148 4.37 14.98 2.81
N LEU A 149 3.14 15.44 3.06
CA LEU A 149 2.08 15.47 2.05
C LEU A 149 2.43 16.37 0.86
N GLN A 150 3.00 17.57 1.13
CA GLN A 150 3.48 18.46 0.08
C GLN A 150 4.58 17.82 -0.78
N ALA A 151 5.53 17.12 -0.16
CA ALA A 151 6.56 16.38 -0.89
C ALA A 151 5.97 15.27 -1.79
N GLY A 152 4.84 14.69 -1.39
CA GLY A 152 4.13 13.64 -2.14
C GLY A 152 3.23 14.13 -3.27
N ILE A 153 3.05 15.45 -3.45
CA ILE A 153 2.18 15.99 -4.51
C ILE A 153 2.57 15.43 -5.89
N GLY A 154 1.56 14.96 -6.62
CA GLY A 154 1.73 14.29 -7.93
C GLY A 154 1.96 12.78 -7.85
N HIS A 155 2.18 12.25 -6.65
CA HIS A 155 2.36 10.81 -6.41
C HIS A 155 1.27 10.20 -5.50
N ILE A 156 0.49 11.00 -4.80
CA ILE A 156 -0.56 10.53 -3.89
C ILE A 156 -1.83 10.20 -4.68
N VAL A 157 -2.31 8.95 -4.58
CA VAL A 157 -3.53 8.49 -5.27
C VAL A 157 -4.71 8.28 -4.34
N ALA A 158 -4.46 8.12 -3.05
CA ALA A 158 -5.46 8.05 -1.99
C ALA A 158 -4.80 8.29 -0.64
N VAL A 159 -5.59 8.55 0.39
CA VAL A 159 -5.13 8.80 1.76
C VAL A 159 -5.90 7.91 2.72
N HIS A 160 -5.20 7.29 3.64
CA HIS A 160 -5.79 6.58 4.77
C HIS A 160 -5.90 7.55 5.95
N VAL A 161 -7.11 7.67 6.49
CA VAL A 161 -7.43 8.61 7.58
C VAL A 161 -7.75 7.82 8.84
N LYS A 162 -6.98 8.04 9.89
CA LYS A 162 -7.20 7.51 11.24
C LYS A 162 -6.55 8.42 12.26
N ASP A 163 -6.95 8.32 13.52
CA ASP A 163 -6.25 8.98 14.62
C ASP A 163 -5.24 8.03 15.27
N THR A 164 -4.20 8.59 15.89
CA THR A 164 -3.08 7.87 16.51
C THR A 164 -2.51 8.65 17.68
N LYS A 165 -1.68 7.98 18.49
CA LYS A 165 -0.83 8.66 19.51
C LYS A 165 0.62 8.27 19.26
N PRO A 166 1.61 9.00 19.76
CA PRO A 166 3.01 8.64 19.66
C PRO A 166 3.23 7.18 20.07
N GLY A 167 3.72 6.33 19.12
CA GLY A 167 3.91 4.90 19.34
C GLY A 167 2.64 4.03 19.40
N VAL A 168 1.43 4.63 19.27
CA VAL A 168 0.14 3.91 19.27
C VAL A 168 -0.57 4.11 17.94
N PHE A 169 -0.46 3.13 17.06
CA PHE A 169 -0.87 3.21 15.66
C PHE A 169 -2.30 2.73 15.38
N LYS A 170 -2.99 2.17 16.37
CA LYS A 170 -4.30 1.51 16.18
C LYS A 170 -5.24 1.77 17.35
N ASN A 171 -6.54 1.71 17.05
CA ASN A 171 -7.61 1.76 18.04
C ASN A 171 -7.65 3.08 18.86
N VAL A 172 -7.25 4.20 18.26
CA VAL A 172 -7.42 5.53 18.82
C VAL A 172 -8.66 6.14 18.18
N PRO A 173 -9.72 6.47 18.96
CA PRO A 173 -10.89 7.15 18.42
C PRO A 173 -10.52 8.53 17.85
N PHE A 174 -11.27 8.96 16.83
CA PHE A 174 -11.05 10.29 16.25
C PHE A 174 -11.23 11.40 17.30
N GLY A 175 -10.27 12.31 17.38
CA GLY A 175 -10.23 13.42 18.31
C GLY A 175 -9.60 13.09 19.67
N GLU A 176 -9.17 11.85 19.90
CA GLU A 176 -8.43 11.44 21.10
C GLU A 176 -6.93 11.28 20.87
N GLY A 177 -6.48 11.43 19.64
CA GLY A 177 -5.09 11.29 19.22
C GLY A 177 -4.37 12.59 19.03
N VAL A 178 -3.33 12.54 18.18
CA VAL A 178 -2.43 13.67 17.90
C VAL A 178 -2.52 14.16 16.45
N VAL A 179 -3.41 13.54 15.63
CA VAL A 179 -3.52 13.90 14.21
C VAL A 179 -4.22 15.25 14.08
N ASP A 180 -3.50 16.22 13.52
CA ASP A 180 -4.07 17.50 13.12
C ASP A 180 -4.73 17.36 11.74
N PHE A 181 -6.00 16.98 11.74
CA PHE A 181 -6.75 16.73 10.51
C PHE A 181 -6.92 17.99 9.67
N GLU A 182 -7.09 19.17 10.29
CA GLU A 182 -7.24 20.44 9.60
C GLU A 182 -5.97 20.73 8.80
N ARG A 183 -4.83 20.71 9.45
CA ARG A 183 -3.52 20.95 8.82
C ARG A 183 -3.16 19.91 7.75
N CYS A 184 -3.68 18.69 7.84
CA CYS A 184 -3.43 17.66 6.83
C CYS A 184 -4.13 17.94 5.48
N PHE A 185 -5.18 18.76 5.46
CA PHE A 185 -6.00 19.02 4.29
C PHE A 185 -5.97 20.48 3.81
N GLU A 186 -5.13 21.32 4.40
CA GLU A 186 -4.77 22.67 3.94
C GLU A 186 -3.70 22.60 2.84
#